data_4325f5845fd8148b4ed7ee6f89553d16
#
_entry.id   4325f5845fd8148b4ed7ee6f89553d16
#
_cell.length_a   1.000
_cell.length_b   1.000
_cell.length_c   1.000
_cell.angle_alpha   90.00
_cell.angle_beta   90.00
_cell.angle_gamma   90.00
#
_symmetry.space_group_name_H-M   'P 1'
#
loop_
_entity.id
_entity.type
_entity.pdbx_description
1 polymer ?
#
loop_
_entity_poly.entity_id
_entity_poly.type
_entity_poly.pdbx_seq_one_letter_code
_entity_poly.pdbx_strand_id
1 'polypeptide(L)'
;MGVQYRGEPEFVIEGNPSGIRGRVASMKTCSESFDQVGESLGGVETEHRVGKAADRFRSRLEEEPRRWTGVADGFRSAAAALEGYAAALEAAQQAAQVCKENYEEG
;
A
#
# COMPACT_ATOMS: atom_id res chain seq x y z
N MET A 1 -33.03 -3.31 0.95
CA MET A 1 -32.92 -2.43 0.44
C MET A 1 -32.50 -2.39 -0.84
N GLY A 2 -32.71 -2.29 -1.59
CA GLY A 2 -32.28 -2.33 -2.89
C GLY A 2 -32.04 -1.01 -3.46
N VAL A 3 -31.34 -1.05 -4.47
CA VAL A 3 -31.08 0.14 -5.21
C VAL A 3 -32.30 0.46 -6.03
N GLN A 4 -32.63 1.71 -6.00
CA GLN A 4 -33.76 2.12 -6.76
C GLN A 4 -33.32 2.77 -8.02
N TYR A 5 -33.74 2.23 -9.15
CA TYR A 5 -33.45 2.85 -10.41
C TYR A 5 -34.68 3.57 -10.88
N ARG A 6 -34.51 4.78 -11.27
CA ARG A 6 -35.62 5.56 -11.70
C ARG A 6 -35.72 5.60 -13.17
N GLY A 7 -35.50 4.50 -13.79
CA GLY A 7 -35.63 4.38 -15.21
C GLY A 7 -34.34 4.60 -15.95
N GLU A 8 -33.32 5.12 -15.32
CA GLU A 8 -32.05 5.35 -16.00
C GLU A 8 -30.93 4.65 -15.27
N PRO A 9 -30.05 3.99 -16.00
CA PRO A 9 -28.87 3.38 -15.34
C PRO A 9 -27.96 4.44 -14.77
N GLU A 10 -27.23 4.03 -13.77
CA GLU A 10 -26.25 4.92 -13.18
C GLU A 10 -24.91 4.70 -13.84
N PHE A 11 -24.36 5.73 -14.45
CA PHE A 11 -23.09 5.63 -15.16
C PHE A 11 -21.92 6.22 -14.41
N VAL A 12 -22.15 6.68 -13.18
CA VAL A 12 -21.07 7.30 -12.41
C VAL A 12 -20.53 6.28 -11.45
N ILE A 13 -19.25 6.03 -11.57
CA ILE A 13 -18.52 5.17 -10.64
C ILE A 13 -17.78 6.10 -9.69
N GLU A 14 -18.13 6.04 -8.42
CA GLU A 14 -17.54 6.93 -7.45
C GLU A 14 -16.18 6.44 -7.03
N GLY A 15 -15.32 7.36 -6.71
CA GLY A 15 -14.01 7.06 -6.24
C GLY A 15 -13.02 8.08 -6.73
N ASN A 16 -11.87 8.09 -6.09
CA ASN A 16 -10.84 9.08 -6.38
C ASN A 16 -9.51 8.37 -6.62
N PRO A 17 -9.23 7.96 -7.87
CA PRO A 17 -7.97 7.27 -8.15
C PRO A 17 -6.74 8.09 -7.76
N SER A 18 -6.81 9.39 -7.95
CA SER A 18 -5.72 10.29 -7.59
C SER A 18 -5.43 10.25 -6.10
N GLY A 19 -6.50 10.28 -5.28
CA GLY A 19 -6.35 10.18 -3.84
C GLY A 19 -5.77 8.85 -3.42
N ILE A 20 -6.19 7.77 -4.08
CA ILE A 20 -5.64 6.45 -3.80
C ILE A 20 -4.15 6.42 -4.12
N ARG A 21 -3.75 7.00 -5.25
CA ARG A 21 -2.34 7.03 -5.62
C ARG A 21 -1.52 7.88 -4.66
N GLY A 22 -2.12 8.91 -4.07
CA GLY A 22 -1.46 9.67 -3.03
C GLY A 22 -1.16 8.81 -1.82
N ARG A 23 -2.09 7.95 -1.45
CA ARG A 23 -1.86 7.02 -0.34
C ARG A 23 -0.80 5.98 -0.70
N VAL A 24 -0.78 5.54 -1.94
CA VAL A 24 0.26 4.62 -2.41
C VAL A 24 1.63 5.24 -2.22
N ALA A 25 1.78 6.51 -2.60
CA ALA A 25 3.05 7.20 -2.44
C ALA A 25 3.46 7.27 -0.97
N SER A 26 2.50 7.56 -0.09
CA SER A 26 2.77 7.60 1.35
C SER A 26 3.21 6.25 1.87
N MET A 27 2.56 5.19 1.42
CA MET A 27 2.92 3.84 1.85
C MET A 27 4.31 3.45 1.38
N LYS A 28 4.68 3.85 0.17
CA LYS A 28 6.02 3.58 -0.33
C LYS A 28 7.07 4.31 0.50
N THR A 29 6.78 5.54 0.87
CA THR A 29 7.68 6.31 1.73
C THR A 29 7.82 5.61 3.09
N CYS A 30 6.71 5.13 3.64
CA CYS A 30 6.76 4.40 4.89
C CYS A 30 7.60 3.14 4.77
N SER A 31 7.43 2.39 3.66
CA SER A 31 8.20 1.17 3.50
C SER A 31 9.70 1.46 3.46
N GLU A 32 10.09 2.55 2.81
CA GLU A 32 11.50 2.95 2.76
C GLU A 32 12.02 3.32 4.13
N SER A 33 11.21 4.02 4.91
CA SER A 33 11.60 4.39 6.26
C SER A 33 11.82 3.17 7.13
N PHE A 34 10.94 2.19 7.03
CA PHE A 34 11.09 0.97 7.81
C PHE A 34 12.29 0.15 7.35
N ASP A 35 12.57 0.14 6.05
CA ASP A 35 13.78 -0.51 5.55
C ASP A 35 15.03 0.15 6.14
N GLN A 36 15.04 1.47 6.21
CA GLN A 36 16.18 2.19 6.76
C GLN A 36 16.36 1.89 8.24
N VAL A 37 15.27 1.79 8.98
CA VAL A 37 15.35 1.41 10.39
C VAL A 37 15.95 0.02 10.52
N GLY A 38 15.49 -0.92 9.69
CA GLY A 38 16.04 -2.26 9.73
C GLY A 38 17.52 -2.30 9.44
N GLU A 39 17.95 -1.52 8.45
CA GLU A 39 19.37 -1.44 8.11
C GLU A 39 20.18 -0.83 9.25
N SER A 40 19.66 0.22 9.87
CA SER A 40 20.34 0.84 10.99
C SER A 40 20.50 -0.12 12.15
N LEU A 41 19.48 -0.90 12.44
CA LEU A 41 19.55 -1.88 13.51
C LEU A 41 20.55 -2.99 13.19
N GLY A 42 20.59 -3.39 11.93
CA GLY A 42 21.57 -4.38 11.49
C GLY A 42 22.99 -3.89 11.69
N GLY A 43 23.23 -2.58 11.48
CA GLY A 43 24.53 -1.99 11.68
C GLY A 43 24.96 -1.95 13.14
N VAL A 44 23.99 -1.76 14.03
CA VAL A 44 24.30 -1.71 15.47
C VAL A 44 24.84 -3.04 15.97
N GLU A 45 24.47 -4.11 15.31
CA GLU A 45 24.86 -5.43 15.75
C GLU A 45 26.37 -5.64 15.78
N THR A 46 27.12 -4.93 14.99
CA THR A 46 28.54 -5.18 14.85
C THR A 46 29.37 -4.59 15.96
N GLU A 47 28.76 -3.86 16.91
CA GLU A 47 29.59 -3.20 17.90
C GLU A 47 29.64 -3.94 19.19
N HIS A 48 30.75 -4.15 19.70
CA HIS A 48 31.19 -4.46 21.06
C HIS A 48 30.26 -5.26 21.96
N ARG A 49 30.11 -6.51 21.79
CA ARG A 49 29.31 -7.27 22.72
C ARG A 49 30.07 -8.49 23.20
N VAL A 50 30.15 -8.62 24.49
CA VAL A 50 30.85 -9.73 25.11
C VAL A 50 29.99 -10.26 26.25
N GLY A 51 29.87 -11.58 26.35
CA GLY A 51 29.18 -12.19 27.46
C GLY A 51 27.76 -12.64 27.10
N LYS A 52 27.13 -13.34 28.07
CA LYS A 52 25.83 -13.94 27.82
C LYS A 52 24.72 -12.92 27.62
N ALA A 53 24.79 -11.84 28.39
CA ALA A 53 23.78 -10.78 28.22
C ALA A 53 23.91 -10.16 26.85
N ALA A 54 25.14 -9.99 26.38
CA ALA A 54 25.39 -9.44 25.07
C ALA A 54 24.88 -10.37 23.97
N ASP A 55 25.03 -11.69 24.19
CA ASP A 55 24.53 -12.66 23.22
C ASP A 55 23.01 -12.56 23.07
N ARG A 56 22.30 -12.42 24.19
CA ARG A 56 20.84 -12.26 24.13
C ARG A 56 20.46 -11.00 23.41
N PHE A 57 21.17 -9.93 23.69
CA PHE A 57 20.90 -8.66 23.07
C PHE A 57 21.16 -8.74 21.57
N ARG A 58 22.23 -9.42 21.19
CA ARG A 58 22.57 -9.61 19.79
C ARG A 58 21.49 -10.41 19.06
N SER A 59 20.97 -11.46 19.71
CA SER A 59 19.88 -12.22 19.11
C SER A 59 18.68 -11.36 18.82
N ARG A 60 18.34 -10.47 19.76
CA ARG A 60 17.23 -9.56 19.53
C ARG A 60 17.51 -8.59 18.42
N LEU A 61 18.73 -8.08 18.35
CA LEU A 61 19.10 -7.16 17.28
C LEU A 61 19.03 -7.83 15.92
N GLU A 62 19.31 -9.12 15.88
CA GLU A 62 19.18 -9.84 14.62
C GLU A 62 17.72 -10.02 14.20
N GLU A 63 16.84 -10.18 15.18
CA GLU A 63 15.42 -10.32 14.88
C GLU A 63 14.79 -9.02 14.48
N GLU A 64 15.20 -7.92 15.11
CA GLU A 64 14.56 -6.64 14.86
C GLU A 64 14.69 -6.16 13.42
N PRO A 65 15.86 -6.26 12.78
CA PRO A 65 15.93 -5.85 11.36
C PRO A 65 14.97 -6.63 10.48
N ARG A 66 14.82 -7.94 10.75
CA ARG A 66 13.89 -8.75 9.96
C ARG A 66 12.46 -8.31 10.18
N ARG A 67 12.13 -7.95 11.41
CA ARG A 67 10.79 -7.48 11.74
C ARG A 67 10.47 -6.21 10.98
N TRP A 68 11.38 -5.26 10.99
CA TRP A 68 11.14 -3.99 10.32
C TRP A 68 11.12 -4.15 8.81
N THR A 69 11.96 -5.04 8.28
CA THR A 69 11.93 -5.35 6.86
C THR A 69 10.59 -6.00 6.49
N GLY A 70 10.07 -6.86 7.36
CA GLY A 70 8.76 -7.46 7.14
C GLY A 70 7.65 -6.44 7.11
N VAL A 71 7.71 -5.44 7.99
CA VAL A 71 6.73 -4.35 7.99
C VAL A 71 6.85 -3.56 6.70
N ALA A 72 8.07 -3.28 6.26
CA ALA A 72 8.28 -2.55 5.01
C ALA A 72 7.70 -3.32 3.84
N ASP A 73 7.89 -4.64 3.80
CA ASP A 73 7.33 -5.47 2.74
C ASP A 73 5.82 -5.44 2.76
N GLY A 74 5.22 -5.42 3.97
CA GLY A 74 3.78 -5.31 4.11
C GLY A 74 3.25 -4.03 3.51
N PHE A 75 3.91 -2.90 3.78
CA PHE A 75 3.50 -1.62 3.19
C PHE A 75 3.68 -1.63 1.68
N ARG A 76 4.74 -2.26 1.21
CA ARG A 76 5.01 -2.35 -0.22
C ARG A 76 3.94 -3.17 -0.93
N SER A 77 3.52 -4.27 -0.34
CA SER A 77 2.46 -5.11 -0.89
C SER A 77 1.13 -4.38 -0.90
N ALA A 78 0.83 -3.67 0.18
CA ALA A 78 -0.41 -2.90 0.25
C ALA A 78 -0.42 -1.79 -0.78
N ALA A 79 0.72 -1.14 -0.99
CA ALA A 79 0.83 -0.08 -1.99
C ALA A 79 0.55 -0.63 -3.38
N ALA A 80 1.12 -1.81 -3.70
CA ALA A 80 0.90 -2.42 -5.00
C ALA A 80 -0.57 -2.78 -5.20
N ALA A 81 -1.22 -3.29 -4.16
CA ALA A 81 -2.64 -3.64 -4.25
C ALA A 81 -3.49 -2.40 -4.48
N LEU A 82 -3.20 -1.32 -3.77
CA LEU A 82 -3.95 -0.08 -3.93
C LEU A 82 -3.72 0.54 -5.30
N GLU A 83 -2.51 0.43 -5.81
CA GLU A 83 -2.23 0.95 -7.13
C GLU A 83 -3.02 0.20 -8.19
N GLY A 84 -3.12 -1.12 -8.05
CA GLY A 84 -3.95 -1.94 -8.94
C GLY A 84 -5.41 -1.54 -8.85
N TYR A 85 -5.87 -1.28 -7.63
CA TYR A 85 -7.25 -0.85 -7.44
C TYR A 85 -7.50 0.51 -8.09
N ALA A 86 -6.58 1.45 -7.95
CA ALA A 86 -6.73 2.77 -8.57
C ALA A 86 -6.82 2.65 -10.08
N ALA A 87 -6.00 1.80 -10.68
CA ALA A 87 -6.02 1.60 -12.11
C ALA A 87 -7.35 0.98 -12.56
N ALA A 88 -7.84 0.00 -11.79
CA ALA A 88 -9.12 -0.62 -12.11
C ALA A 88 -10.26 0.37 -11.96
N LEU A 89 -10.19 1.22 -10.96
CA LEU A 89 -11.22 2.23 -10.75
C LEU A 89 -11.24 3.23 -11.90
N GLU A 90 -10.07 3.66 -12.36
CA GLU A 90 -10.00 4.54 -13.51
C GLU A 90 -10.60 3.90 -14.75
N ALA A 91 -10.27 2.63 -14.97
CA ALA A 91 -10.79 1.91 -16.13
C ALA A 91 -12.31 1.80 -16.05
N ALA A 92 -12.82 1.53 -14.84
CA ALA A 92 -14.26 1.44 -14.65
C ALA A 92 -14.94 2.77 -14.89
N GLN A 93 -14.32 3.85 -14.44
CA GLN A 93 -14.89 5.19 -14.66
C GLN A 93 -14.90 5.55 -16.13
N GLN A 94 -13.86 5.18 -16.86
CA GLN A 94 -13.81 5.44 -18.29
C GLN A 94 -14.83 4.59 -19.04
N ALA A 95 -14.98 3.33 -18.64
CA ALA A 95 -15.96 2.46 -19.26
C ALA A 95 -17.38 2.98 -19.03
N ALA A 96 -17.64 3.47 -17.81
CA ALA A 96 -18.95 4.04 -17.51
C ALA A 96 -19.21 5.27 -18.36
N GLN A 97 -18.19 6.09 -18.59
CA GLN A 97 -18.35 7.28 -19.41
C GLN A 97 -18.68 6.92 -20.85
N VAL A 98 -17.98 5.90 -21.37
CA VAL A 98 -18.26 5.45 -22.74
C VAL A 98 -19.68 4.91 -22.85
N CYS A 99 -20.10 4.12 -21.86
CA CYS A 99 -21.46 3.58 -21.86
C CYS A 99 -22.50 4.69 -21.80
N LYS A 100 -22.22 5.71 -21.00
CA LYS A 100 -23.12 6.84 -20.89
C LYS A 100 -23.27 7.54 -22.23
N GLU A 101 -22.16 7.75 -22.92
CA GLU A 101 -22.20 8.41 -24.22
C GLU A 101 -22.98 7.59 -25.23
N ASN A 102 -22.76 6.28 -25.25
CA ASN A 102 -23.47 5.41 -26.15
C ASN A 102 -24.96 5.40 -25.85
N TYR A 103 -25.32 5.39 -24.58
CA TYR A 103 -26.70 5.38 -24.16
C TYR A 103 -27.41 6.66 -24.59
N GLU A 104 -26.74 7.79 -24.43
CA GLU A 104 -27.34 9.06 -24.77
C GLU A 104 -27.49 9.27 -26.27
N GLU A 105 -26.58 8.67 -27.03
CA GLU A 105 -26.67 8.75 -28.47
C GLU A 105 -27.68 7.78 -29.05
N GLY A 106 -27.85 6.68 -28.39
CA GLY A 106 -28.75 5.65 -28.84
C GLY A 106 -30.16 5.98 -28.56
#